data_3fdbff686759b477e6a16a3d1a07e753
#
_entry.id   3fdbff686759b477e6a16a3d1a07e753
#
_cell.length_a   1.000
_cell.length_b   1.000
_cell.length_c   1.000
_cell.angle_alpha   90.00
_cell.angle_beta   90.00
_cell.angle_gamma   90.00
#
_symmetry.space_group_name_H-M   'P 1'
#
loop_
_entity.id
_entity.type
_entity.pdbx_description
1 polymer ?
#
loop_
_entity_poly.entity_id
_entity_poly.type
_entity_poly.pdbx_seq_one_letter_code
_entity_poly.pdbx_strand_id
1 'polypeptide(L)'
;MNQNIKYITISILLILCCNCSLNGQNVIKPVKGYSTQIGTIVSMLEDLKRRVTNSVANLSLEDTDFLLDDDANRIGALILHLAATEKYYQVYTFENRGLNKEEKKRWDTAQNLGRDAQNSIKNKPIDYYLDIWNEVRKETLRLLKTKDDKWFKSKVKESNMNNHWAWYHVMEHQANHMGQIRLIIKRIVK
;
A
#
# COMPACT_ATOMS: atom_id res chain seq x y z
N MET A 1 8.55 62.16 -44.35
CA MET A 1 9.22 61.95 -43.06
C MET A 1 8.33 60.99 -42.26
N ASN A 2 8.47 59.66 -42.50
CA ASN A 2 7.63 58.63 -41.95
C ASN A 2 8.30 57.97 -40.76
N GLN A 3 7.76 58.15 -39.60
CA GLN A 3 8.15 57.42 -38.40
C GLN A 3 7.36 56.13 -38.28
N ASN A 4 8.00 55.00 -38.45
CA ASN A 4 7.46 53.69 -38.18
C ASN A 4 7.46 53.43 -36.67
N ILE A 5 6.26 53.44 -36.03
CA ILE A 5 6.09 53.01 -34.66
C ILE A 5 5.97 51.48 -34.67
N LYS A 6 7.01 50.77 -34.21
CA LYS A 6 6.97 49.35 -33.98
C LYS A 6 6.24 49.05 -32.68
N TYR A 7 5.08 48.43 -32.78
CA TYR A 7 4.36 47.89 -31.61
C TYR A 7 5.04 46.59 -31.16
N ILE A 8 5.72 46.67 -30.02
CA ILE A 8 6.22 45.47 -29.34
C ILE A 8 5.08 44.89 -28.55
N THR A 9 4.50 43.80 -29.05
CA THR A 9 3.51 43.03 -28.35
C THR A 9 4.22 42.15 -27.29
N ILE A 10 4.18 42.58 -26.04
CA ILE A 10 4.67 41.76 -24.92
C ILE A 10 3.59 40.72 -24.62
N SER A 11 3.78 39.49 -25.10
CA SER A 11 2.98 38.35 -24.69
C SER A 11 3.37 37.98 -23.26
N ILE A 12 2.60 38.41 -22.28
CA ILE A 12 2.70 37.95 -20.90
C ILE A 12 2.09 36.52 -20.87
N LEU A 13 2.99 35.54 -20.94
CA LEU A 13 2.64 34.14 -20.69
C LEU A 13 2.39 34.01 -19.20
N LEU A 14 1.10 34.08 -18.79
CA LEU A 14 0.66 33.73 -17.44
C LEU A 14 0.87 32.23 -17.26
N ILE A 15 2.04 31.85 -16.73
CA ILE A 15 2.27 30.52 -16.18
C ILE A 15 1.43 30.46 -14.91
N LEU A 16 0.20 29.95 -15.03
CA LEU A 16 -0.57 29.51 -13.88
C LEU A 16 0.19 28.32 -13.27
N CYS A 17 1.16 28.61 -12.41
CA CYS A 17 1.68 27.61 -11.48
C CYS A 17 0.49 27.20 -10.59
N CYS A 18 -0.20 26.13 -10.99
CA CYS A 18 -1.08 25.40 -10.11
C CYS A 18 -0.19 24.86 -8.98
N ASN A 19 0.02 25.69 -7.95
CA ASN A 19 0.56 25.23 -6.68
C ASN A 19 -0.50 24.31 -6.09
N CYS A 20 -0.56 23.05 -6.55
CA CYS A 20 -1.13 21.99 -5.80
C CYS A 20 -0.27 21.85 -4.54
N SER A 21 -0.56 22.67 -3.55
CA SER A 21 -0.11 22.42 -2.18
C SER A 21 -0.70 21.04 -1.84
N LEU A 22 0.12 20.01 -1.97
CA LEU A 22 -0.09 18.70 -1.36
C LEU A 22 0.03 18.89 0.16
N ASN A 23 -0.86 19.71 0.72
CA ASN A 23 -1.17 19.68 2.13
C ASN A 23 -1.78 18.30 2.36
N GLY A 24 -0.97 17.35 2.76
CA GLY A 24 -1.42 16.06 3.23
C GLY A 24 -2.36 16.31 4.41
N GLN A 25 -3.63 16.47 4.11
CA GLN A 25 -4.63 16.60 5.16
C GLN A 25 -4.65 15.27 5.89
N ASN A 26 -4.22 15.26 7.16
CA ASN A 26 -4.36 14.11 8.05
C ASN A 26 -5.85 13.96 8.45
N VAL A 27 -6.71 13.83 7.46
CA VAL A 27 -8.16 13.74 7.62
C VAL A 27 -8.65 12.47 6.93
N ILE A 28 -9.20 11.57 7.72
CA ILE A 28 -9.86 10.37 7.21
C ILE A 28 -11.31 10.72 6.87
N LYS A 29 -11.68 10.52 5.61
CA LYS A 29 -13.05 10.72 5.11
C LYS A 29 -13.46 9.52 4.24
N PRO A 30 -14.76 9.17 4.19
CA PRO A 30 -15.24 8.16 3.25
C PRO A 30 -14.88 8.53 1.80
N VAL A 31 -14.26 7.60 1.09
CA VAL A 31 -13.91 7.79 -0.32
C VAL A 31 -15.19 7.71 -1.17
N LYS A 32 -15.36 8.66 -2.10
CA LYS A 32 -16.51 8.70 -3.01
C LYS A 32 -16.60 7.44 -3.87
N GLY A 33 -17.79 6.90 -4.02
CA GLY A 33 -18.05 5.70 -4.82
C GLY A 33 -17.99 4.39 -4.03
N TYR A 34 -17.79 4.48 -2.70
CA TYR A 34 -17.96 3.39 -1.75
C TYR A 34 -19.09 3.71 -0.76
N SER A 35 -19.61 2.69 -0.06
CA SER A 35 -20.47 2.94 1.11
C SER A 35 -19.67 3.60 2.24
N THR A 36 -20.31 4.19 3.21
CA THR A 36 -19.65 5.07 4.19
C THR A 36 -18.55 4.37 4.98
N GLN A 37 -18.82 3.18 5.53
CA GLN A 37 -17.81 2.47 6.35
C GLN A 37 -16.70 1.88 5.49
N ILE A 38 -17.05 1.31 4.33
CA ILE A 38 -16.06 0.81 3.36
C ILE A 38 -15.20 1.97 2.84
N GLY A 39 -15.79 3.11 2.50
CA GLY A 39 -15.03 4.29 2.06
C GLY A 39 -14.08 4.82 3.13
N THR A 40 -14.45 4.71 4.41
CA THR A 40 -13.59 5.10 5.53
C THR A 40 -12.38 4.17 5.65
N ILE A 41 -12.57 2.85 5.63
CA ILE A 41 -11.45 1.90 5.68
C ILE A 41 -10.55 1.99 4.45
N VAL A 42 -11.11 2.24 3.26
CA VAL A 42 -10.34 2.52 2.04
C VAL A 42 -9.44 3.73 2.22
N SER A 43 -9.96 4.83 2.79
CA SER A 43 -9.15 6.02 3.10
C SER A 43 -7.98 5.71 4.03
N MET A 44 -8.20 4.89 5.07
CA MET A 44 -7.16 4.46 6.01
C MET A 44 -6.11 3.56 5.36
N LEU A 45 -6.53 2.59 4.54
CA LEU A 45 -5.66 1.69 3.81
C LEU A 45 -4.75 2.45 2.82
N GLU A 46 -5.31 3.43 2.11
CA GLU A 46 -4.56 4.25 1.16
C GLU A 46 -3.58 5.20 1.87
N ASP A 47 -3.96 5.78 3.01
CA ASP A 47 -3.05 6.60 3.81
C ASP A 47 -1.85 5.80 4.29
N LEU A 48 -2.07 4.61 4.87
CA LEU A 48 -0.99 3.76 5.36
C LEU A 48 -0.08 3.29 4.22
N LYS A 49 -0.64 2.84 3.09
CA LYS A 49 0.13 2.43 1.93
C LYS A 49 1.01 3.57 1.42
N ARG A 50 0.45 4.75 1.25
CA ARG A 50 1.20 5.97 0.86
C ARG A 50 2.35 6.26 1.83
N ARG A 51 2.10 6.17 3.14
CA ARG A 51 3.12 6.43 4.16
C ARG A 51 4.25 5.39 4.15
N VAL A 52 3.92 4.11 3.94
CA VAL A 52 4.92 3.04 3.77
C VAL A 52 5.72 3.28 2.50
N THR A 53 5.06 3.45 1.36
CA THR A 53 5.71 3.71 0.06
C THR A 53 6.67 4.89 0.14
N ASN A 54 6.23 6.03 0.69
CA ASN A 54 7.08 7.21 0.83
C ASN A 54 8.30 6.97 1.74
N SER A 55 8.18 6.10 2.75
CA SER A 55 9.30 5.81 3.66
C SER A 55 10.38 4.92 3.03
N VAL A 56 10.06 4.19 1.97
CA VAL A 56 10.97 3.24 1.32
C VAL A 56 11.39 3.66 -0.10
N ALA A 57 10.81 4.71 -0.66
CA ALA A 57 10.94 5.08 -2.09
C ALA A 57 12.38 5.30 -2.58
N ASN A 58 13.30 5.67 -1.68
CA ASN A 58 14.69 5.97 -2.02
C ASN A 58 15.68 4.92 -1.50
N LEU A 59 15.21 3.74 -1.11
CA LEU A 59 16.08 2.67 -0.66
C LEU A 59 16.84 2.05 -1.83
N SER A 60 18.15 1.87 -1.65
CA SER A 60 18.97 1.08 -2.56
C SER A 60 18.59 -0.41 -2.49
N LEU A 61 19.13 -1.22 -3.40
CA LEU A 61 19.00 -2.67 -3.32
C LEU A 61 19.59 -3.21 -2.01
N GLU A 62 20.74 -2.69 -1.61
CA GLU A 62 21.43 -3.07 -0.37
C GLU A 62 20.57 -2.72 0.87
N ASP A 63 20.01 -1.51 0.92
CA ASP A 63 19.08 -1.08 1.98
C ASP A 63 17.82 -1.96 2.02
N THR A 64 17.28 -2.34 0.85
CA THR A 64 16.08 -3.18 0.72
C THR A 64 16.35 -4.59 1.26
N ASP A 65 17.57 -5.09 1.07
CA ASP A 65 18.00 -6.44 1.49
C ASP A 65 18.71 -6.45 2.85
N PHE A 66 18.82 -5.30 3.52
CA PHE A 66 19.45 -5.22 4.83
C PHE A 66 18.71 -6.08 5.86
N LEU A 67 19.46 -6.86 6.65
CA LEU A 67 18.98 -7.59 7.83
C LEU A 67 19.46 -6.89 9.09
N LEU A 68 18.53 -6.53 9.97
CA LEU A 68 18.83 -5.90 11.24
C LEU A 68 19.62 -6.85 12.18
N ASP A 69 19.24 -8.12 12.14
CA ASP A 69 19.85 -9.24 12.86
C ASP A 69 19.50 -10.57 12.15
N ASP A 70 19.97 -11.69 12.70
CA ASP A 70 19.78 -13.02 12.09
C ASP A 70 18.31 -13.48 12.04
N ASP A 71 17.44 -12.93 12.87
CA ASP A 71 16.03 -13.30 12.94
C ASP A 71 15.12 -12.25 12.28
N ALA A 72 15.68 -11.12 11.84
CA ALA A 72 14.93 -10.04 11.20
C ALA A 72 14.45 -10.41 9.78
N ASN A 73 13.39 -9.76 9.34
CA ASN A 73 12.96 -9.81 7.95
C ASN A 73 13.47 -8.57 7.19
N ARG A 74 13.81 -8.74 5.90
CA ARG A 74 14.19 -7.64 5.01
C ARG A 74 13.01 -6.73 4.73
N ILE A 75 13.27 -5.47 4.41
CA ILE A 75 12.22 -4.51 4.03
C ILE A 75 11.43 -5.02 2.82
N GLY A 76 12.11 -5.55 1.79
CA GLY A 76 11.44 -6.14 0.62
C GLY A 76 10.49 -7.28 0.99
N ALA A 77 10.92 -8.16 1.92
CA ALA A 77 10.09 -9.26 2.41
C ALA A 77 8.88 -8.75 3.20
N LEU A 78 9.04 -7.70 4.03
CA LEU A 78 7.94 -7.08 4.76
C LEU A 78 6.92 -6.44 3.81
N ILE A 79 7.35 -5.75 2.75
CA ILE A 79 6.42 -5.19 1.74
C ILE A 79 5.65 -6.31 1.03
N LEU A 80 6.33 -7.39 0.64
CA LEU A 80 5.66 -8.51 0.00
C LEU A 80 4.70 -9.25 0.96
N HIS A 81 5.02 -9.30 2.26
CA HIS A 81 4.14 -9.81 3.30
C HIS A 81 2.86 -8.97 3.45
N LEU A 82 2.95 -7.63 3.38
CA LEU A 82 1.77 -6.77 3.35
C LEU A 82 0.86 -7.10 2.16
N ALA A 83 1.44 -7.33 0.98
CA ALA A 83 0.69 -7.74 -0.20
C ALA A 83 0.06 -9.14 -0.02
N ALA A 84 0.80 -10.11 0.52
CA ALA A 84 0.32 -11.47 0.75
C ALA A 84 -0.84 -11.51 1.76
N THR A 85 -0.73 -10.78 2.87
CA THR A 85 -1.79 -10.64 3.87
C THR A 85 -3.05 -10.01 3.26
N GLU A 86 -2.90 -8.94 2.51
CA GLU A 86 -4.04 -8.30 1.83
C GLU A 86 -4.69 -9.24 0.80
N LYS A 87 -3.90 -10.00 0.03
CA LYS A 87 -4.40 -11.03 -0.89
C LYS A 87 -5.13 -12.15 -0.17
N TYR A 88 -4.62 -12.62 0.96
CA TYR A 88 -5.31 -13.60 1.79
C TYR A 88 -6.71 -13.12 2.17
N TYR A 89 -6.83 -11.88 2.67
CA TYR A 89 -8.13 -11.32 3.07
C TYR A 89 -9.06 -11.04 1.89
N GLN A 90 -8.55 -10.79 0.68
CA GLN A 90 -9.40 -10.77 -0.52
C GLN A 90 -10.10 -12.11 -0.70
N VAL A 91 -9.35 -13.20 -0.76
CA VAL A 91 -9.89 -14.55 -0.96
C VAL A 91 -10.81 -14.94 0.20
N TYR A 92 -10.37 -14.67 1.42
CA TYR A 92 -11.09 -15.08 2.62
C TYR A 92 -12.44 -14.38 2.78
N THR A 93 -12.51 -13.07 2.49
CA THR A 93 -13.74 -12.27 2.71
C THR A 93 -14.67 -12.22 1.50
N PHE A 94 -14.16 -12.27 0.28
CA PHE A 94 -14.98 -12.18 -0.93
C PHE A 94 -15.37 -13.54 -1.50
N GLU A 95 -14.51 -14.56 -1.32
CA GLU A 95 -14.74 -15.91 -1.83
C GLU A 95 -15.10 -16.93 -0.72
N ASN A 96 -15.01 -16.54 0.55
CA ASN A 96 -15.29 -17.37 1.73
C ASN A 96 -14.50 -18.69 1.74
N ARG A 97 -13.22 -18.63 1.39
CA ARG A 97 -12.29 -19.77 1.36
C ARG A 97 -10.87 -19.36 1.76
N GLY A 98 -10.03 -20.32 2.08
CA GLY A 98 -8.60 -20.13 2.18
C GLY A 98 -7.93 -20.08 0.79
N LEU A 99 -6.61 -19.81 0.77
CA LEU A 99 -5.81 -19.87 -0.44
C LEU A 99 -5.79 -21.30 -1.00
N ASN A 100 -5.97 -21.45 -2.31
CA ASN A 100 -5.82 -22.71 -3.03
C ASN A 100 -4.33 -23.06 -3.20
N LYS A 101 -4.02 -24.22 -3.80
CA LYS A 101 -2.65 -24.73 -3.96
C LYS A 101 -1.74 -23.76 -4.74
N GLU A 102 -2.23 -23.19 -5.84
CA GLU A 102 -1.44 -22.26 -6.66
C GLU A 102 -1.25 -20.90 -5.96
N GLU A 103 -2.27 -20.42 -5.27
CA GLU A 103 -2.19 -19.21 -4.46
C GLU A 103 -1.20 -19.41 -3.30
N LYS A 104 -1.24 -20.54 -2.60
CA LYS A 104 -0.27 -20.90 -1.57
C LYS A 104 1.16 -20.93 -2.11
N LYS A 105 1.38 -21.59 -3.23
CA LYS A 105 2.70 -21.64 -3.89
C LYS A 105 3.26 -20.24 -4.15
N ARG A 106 2.39 -19.28 -4.47
CA ARG A 106 2.81 -17.90 -4.73
C ARG A 106 3.01 -17.08 -3.46
N TRP A 107 2.22 -17.29 -2.42
CA TRP A 107 2.10 -16.36 -1.31
C TRP A 107 2.58 -16.89 0.04
N ASP A 108 2.65 -18.23 0.28
CA ASP A 108 2.93 -18.79 1.60
C ASP A 108 4.27 -18.31 2.18
N THR A 109 5.33 -18.26 1.37
CA THR A 109 6.63 -17.79 1.86
C THR A 109 6.57 -16.33 2.35
N ALA A 110 5.92 -15.46 1.57
CA ALA A 110 5.74 -14.07 1.96
C ALA A 110 4.77 -13.94 3.16
N GLN A 111 3.72 -14.76 3.20
CA GLN A 111 2.74 -14.77 4.29
C GLN A 111 3.37 -15.17 5.63
N ASN A 112 4.23 -16.16 5.64
CA ASN A 112 4.82 -16.70 6.86
C ASN A 112 6.11 -16.00 7.30
N LEU A 113 6.79 -15.29 6.39
CA LEU A 113 8.10 -14.67 6.66
C LEU A 113 9.14 -15.69 7.16
N GLY A 114 10.07 -15.27 8.03
CA GLY A 114 11.07 -16.15 8.66
C GLY A 114 12.18 -16.60 7.71
N ARG A 115 12.83 -17.72 8.01
CA ARG A 115 14.02 -18.20 7.29
C ARG A 115 13.81 -18.43 5.79
N ASP A 116 12.65 -18.95 5.40
CA ASP A 116 12.36 -19.18 3.98
C ASP A 116 12.26 -17.87 3.21
N ALA A 117 11.62 -16.86 3.79
CA ALA A 117 11.56 -15.52 3.22
C ALA A 117 12.94 -14.84 3.21
N GLN A 118 13.73 -14.97 4.28
CA GLN A 118 15.10 -14.49 4.30
C GLN A 118 15.97 -15.10 3.18
N ASN A 119 15.80 -16.38 2.87
CA ASN A 119 16.57 -17.06 1.85
C ASN A 119 16.13 -16.75 0.43
N SER A 120 14.83 -16.53 0.19
CA SER A 120 14.23 -16.46 -1.14
C SER A 120 13.75 -15.07 -1.56
N ILE A 121 13.33 -14.20 -0.61
CA ILE A 121 12.81 -12.86 -0.92
C ILE A 121 13.95 -11.85 -0.74
N LYS A 122 14.77 -11.70 -1.78
CA LYS A 122 15.95 -10.82 -1.82
C LYS A 122 16.39 -10.55 -3.26
N ASN A 123 17.38 -9.69 -3.43
CA ASN A 123 18.02 -9.35 -4.71
C ASN A 123 17.04 -8.73 -5.72
N LYS A 124 16.04 -7.98 -5.22
CA LYS A 124 15.11 -7.20 -6.04
C LYS A 124 15.03 -5.75 -5.51
N PRO A 125 14.98 -4.76 -6.41
CA PRO A 125 14.80 -3.38 -6.00
C PRO A 125 13.46 -3.19 -5.28
N ILE A 126 13.35 -2.15 -4.47
CA ILE A 126 12.14 -1.89 -3.68
C ILE A 126 10.89 -1.77 -4.56
N ASP A 127 11.01 -1.18 -5.75
CA ASP A 127 9.90 -1.00 -6.70
C ASP A 127 9.27 -2.34 -7.12
N TYR A 128 10.07 -3.41 -7.24
CA TYR A 128 9.55 -4.74 -7.55
C TYR A 128 8.50 -5.20 -6.53
N TYR A 129 8.74 -4.98 -5.24
CA TYR A 129 7.83 -5.36 -4.16
C TYR A 129 6.64 -4.40 -4.07
N LEU A 130 6.88 -3.10 -4.27
CA LEU A 130 5.83 -2.09 -4.29
C LEU A 130 4.85 -2.31 -5.45
N ASP A 131 5.32 -2.70 -6.63
CA ASP A 131 4.47 -2.99 -7.78
C ASP A 131 3.55 -4.17 -7.53
N ILE A 132 4.07 -5.26 -6.93
CA ILE A 132 3.23 -6.40 -6.53
C ILE A 132 2.15 -5.95 -5.54
N TRP A 133 2.51 -5.14 -4.55
CA TRP A 133 1.52 -4.61 -3.60
C TRP A 133 0.53 -3.64 -4.26
N ASN A 134 0.98 -2.85 -5.25
CA ASN A 134 0.10 -1.99 -6.04
C ASN A 134 -0.98 -2.79 -6.77
N GLU A 135 -0.62 -3.90 -7.41
CA GLU A 135 -1.58 -4.76 -8.10
C GLU A 135 -2.57 -5.41 -7.12
N VAL A 136 -2.10 -5.90 -5.98
CA VAL A 136 -2.98 -6.45 -4.94
C VAL A 136 -3.94 -5.37 -4.43
N ARG A 137 -3.46 -4.17 -4.11
CA ARG A 137 -4.29 -3.05 -3.66
C ARG A 137 -5.33 -2.62 -4.69
N LYS A 138 -4.96 -2.54 -5.94
CA LYS A 138 -5.88 -2.22 -7.03
C LYS A 138 -7.07 -3.20 -7.06
N GLU A 139 -6.79 -4.49 -6.90
CA GLU A 139 -7.85 -5.51 -6.81
C GLU A 139 -8.68 -5.37 -5.53
N THR A 140 -8.06 -5.10 -4.37
CA THR A 140 -8.78 -4.79 -3.11
C THR A 140 -9.79 -3.67 -3.31
N LEU A 141 -9.35 -2.56 -3.91
CA LEU A 141 -10.21 -1.40 -4.14
C LEU A 141 -11.37 -1.74 -5.08
N ARG A 142 -11.10 -2.52 -6.14
CA ARG A 142 -12.13 -2.99 -7.06
C ARG A 142 -13.17 -3.86 -6.35
N LEU A 143 -12.72 -4.82 -5.54
CA LEU A 143 -13.59 -5.74 -4.79
C LEU A 143 -14.42 -5.02 -3.74
N LEU A 144 -13.81 -4.17 -2.92
CA LEU A 144 -14.52 -3.38 -1.90
C LEU A 144 -15.60 -2.48 -2.51
N LYS A 145 -15.39 -1.97 -3.72
CA LYS A 145 -16.37 -1.14 -4.43
C LYS A 145 -17.64 -1.90 -4.82
N THR A 146 -17.60 -3.24 -4.88
CA THR A 146 -18.76 -4.09 -5.18
C THR A 146 -19.62 -4.39 -3.93
N LYS A 147 -19.22 -3.92 -2.76
CA LYS A 147 -19.85 -4.25 -1.47
C LYS A 147 -20.42 -3.00 -0.80
N ASP A 148 -21.29 -3.24 0.17
CA ASP A 148 -21.93 -2.22 0.99
C ASP A 148 -21.66 -2.40 2.49
N ASP A 149 -22.13 -1.46 3.31
CA ASP A 149 -21.95 -1.50 4.76
C ASP A 149 -22.71 -2.67 5.42
N LYS A 150 -23.72 -3.27 4.77
CA LYS A 150 -24.40 -4.47 5.27
C LYS A 150 -23.46 -5.67 5.14
N TRP A 151 -22.83 -5.86 3.97
CA TRP A 151 -21.80 -6.87 3.80
C TRP A 151 -20.63 -6.64 4.77
N PHE A 152 -20.20 -5.39 4.95
CA PHE A 152 -19.08 -5.06 5.82
C PHE A 152 -19.33 -5.49 7.29
N LYS A 153 -20.58 -5.40 7.76
CA LYS A 153 -20.99 -5.87 9.09
C LYS A 153 -21.23 -7.37 9.17
N SER A 154 -21.44 -8.06 8.05
CA SER A 154 -21.76 -9.49 8.05
C SER A 154 -20.56 -10.35 8.41
N LYS A 155 -20.83 -11.51 9.00
CA LYS A 155 -19.80 -12.51 9.33
C LYS A 155 -19.14 -13.04 8.06
N VAL A 156 -17.84 -13.26 8.13
CA VAL A 156 -17.13 -14.14 7.19
C VAL A 156 -17.58 -15.57 7.45
N LYS A 157 -17.86 -16.32 6.39
CA LYS A 157 -18.36 -17.70 6.50
C LYS A 157 -17.41 -18.56 7.35
N GLU A 158 -17.97 -19.37 8.23
CA GLU A 158 -17.22 -20.30 9.11
C GLU A 158 -16.13 -19.62 9.96
N SER A 159 -16.36 -18.35 10.35
CA SER A 159 -15.42 -17.56 11.13
C SER A 159 -16.10 -16.88 12.31
N ASN A 160 -15.32 -16.50 13.32
CA ASN A 160 -15.77 -15.66 14.43
C ASN A 160 -15.66 -14.15 14.14
N MET A 161 -15.07 -13.76 13.00
CA MET A 161 -14.90 -12.36 12.59
C MET A 161 -15.97 -11.94 11.58
N ASN A 162 -16.25 -10.65 11.51
CA ASN A 162 -16.99 -10.04 10.41
C ASN A 162 -16.02 -9.42 9.40
N ASN A 163 -16.53 -9.01 8.23
CA ASN A 163 -15.71 -8.37 7.20
C ASN A 163 -15.08 -7.06 7.68
N HIS A 164 -15.73 -6.34 8.59
CA HIS A 164 -15.18 -5.12 9.17
C HIS A 164 -13.91 -5.41 9.97
N TRP A 165 -13.94 -6.41 10.84
CA TRP A 165 -12.75 -6.81 11.61
C TRP A 165 -11.63 -7.28 10.68
N ALA A 166 -11.96 -8.07 9.65
CA ALA A 166 -10.97 -8.56 8.70
C ALA A 166 -10.22 -7.41 8.00
N TRP A 167 -10.92 -6.40 7.52
CA TRP A 167 -10.30 -5.25 6.84
C TRP A 167 -9.68 -4.25 7.81
N TYR A 168 -10.20 -4.13 9.04
CA TYR A 168 -9.52 -3.43 10.13
C TYR A 168 -8.16 -4.09 10.43
N HIS A 169 -8.12 -5.44 10.51
CA HIS A 169 -6.87 -6.16 10.75
C HIS A 169 -5.86 -5.97 9.61
N VAL A 170 -6.28 -5.94 8.35
CA VAL A 170 -5.38 -5.60 7.24
C VAL A 170 -4.77 -4.21 7.45
N MET A 171 -5.56 -3.22 7.85
CA MET A 171 -5.09 -1.86 8.12
C MET A 171 -4.12 -1.80 9.31
N GLU A 172 -4.49 -2.40 10.43
CA GLU A 172 -3.68 -2.48 11.65
C GLU A 172 -2.34 -3.20 11.37
N HIS A 173 -2.38 -4.32 10.66
CA HIS A 173 -1.22 -5.09 10.24
C HIS A 173 -0.23 -4.25 9.41
N GLN A 174 -0.73 -3.44 8.49
CA GLN A 174 0.09 -2.50 7.72
C GLN A 174 0.74 -1.44 8.64
N ALA A 175 0.03 -0.95 9.65
CA ALA A 175 0.58 0.01 10.60
C ALA A 175 1.70 -0.61 11.47
N ASN A 176 1.52 -1.85 11.92
CA ASN A 176 2.52 -2.59 12.68
C ASN A 176 3.81 -2.81 11.88
N HIS A 177 3.71 -3.30 10.65
CA HIS A 177 4.89 -3.49 9.79
C HIS A 177 5.51 -2.17 9.33
N MET A 178 4.74 -1.09 9.17
CA MET A 178 5.30 0.23 8.94
C MET A 178 6.24 0.66 10.09
N GLY A 179 5.90 0.33 11.33
CA GLY A 179 6.76 0.57 12.49
C GLY A 179 8.09 -0.20 12.38
N GLN A 180 8.02 -1.49 12.03
CA GLN A 180 9.21 -2.34 11.83
C GLN A 180 10.09 -1.83 10.67
N ILE A 181 9.49 -1.53 9.52
CA ILE A 181 10.20 -0.98 8.35
C ILE A 181 10.95 0.31 8.73
N ARG A 182 10.28 1.23 9.44
CA ARG A 182 10.91 2.48 9.88
C ARG A 182 12.03 2.26 10.90
N LEU A 183 11.89 1.26 11.77
CA LEU A 183 12.96 0.87 12.69
C LEU A 183 14.18 0.39 11.92
N ILE A 184 14.01 -0.49 10.93
CA ILE A 184 15.09 -1.01 10.08
C ILE A 184 15.77 0.15 9.35
N ILE A 185 15.01 1.04 8.69
CA ILE A 185 15.56 2.21 7.98
C ILE A 185 16.44 3.07 8.89
N LYS A 186 16.04 3.26 10.15
CA LYS A 186 16.84 4.03 11.12
C LYS A 186 18.12 3.32 11.58
N ARG A 187 18.25 2.04 11.34
CA ARG A 187 19.41 1.21 11.70
C ARG A 187 20.36 0.96 10.51
N ILE A 188 19.92 1.26 9.30
CA ILE A 188 20.81 1.29 8.14
C ILE A 188 21.81 2.42 8.37
N VAL A 189 23.05 2.07 8.61
CA VAL A 189 24.14 3.06 8.79
C VAL A 189 24.51 3.60 7.44
N LYS A 190 24.43 4.91 7.28
CA LYS A 190 24.88 5.63 6.09
C LYS A 190 26.23 6.24 6.32
#